data_18ddfca0b5c9e653fe74cb39d34fdbec
#
_entry.id   18ddfca0b5c9e653fe74cb39d34fdbec
#
_cell.length_a   1.000
_cell.length_b   1.000
_cell.length_c   1.000
_cell.angle_alpha   90.00
_cell.angle_beta   90.00
_cell.angle_gamma   90.00
#
_symmetry.space_group_name_H-M   'P 1'
#
loop_
_entity.id
_entity.type
_entity.pdbx_description
1 polymer ?
#
loop_
_entity_poly.entity_id
_entity_poly.type
_entity_poly.pdbx_seq_one_letter_code
_entity_poly.pdbx_strand_id
1 'polypeptide(L)'
;MAASTALGLDRSEQLQQLRRQIAAVSGKVGVGRSGAVPAQEVLPAGECLLPVPESLAGLLPAGLPRGMVAVLSGARSVQVGMAAAVTAAGGHVAVVGVPDFGLLAAAEMGADLSRLAVIPNPGTDPVEVAAVLMDGMDLVVLGLGGRCVPATRARAVVARARQRGCTLVVTQGDWQGASMRMDARVRGYQVTAAPGFGRIAEVQVSVRLR
;
A
#
# COMPACT_ATOMS: atom_id res chain seq x y z
N MET A 1 68.46 -10.54 -25.98
CA MET A 1 67.35 -10.11 -26.84
C MET A 1 66.20 -11.09 -26.64
N ALA A 2 65.18 -10.71 -25.88
CA ALA A 2 63.93 -11.46 -25.81
C ALA A 2 62.80 -10.44 -25.66
N ALA A 3 62.01 -10.30 -26.71
CA ALA A 3 60.93 -9.36 -26.84
C ALA A 3 59.68 -9.86 -26.11
N SER A 4 59.11 -8.99 -25.35
CA SER A 4 57.86 -9.05 -24.64
C SER A 4 56.69 -9.24 -25.61
N THR A 5 55.93 -10.32 -25.46
CA THR A 5 54.61 -10.48 -26.10
C THR A 5 53.53 -10.26 -25.07
N ALA A 6 53.07 -9.04 -24.95
CA ALA A 6 51.87 -8.71 -24.22
C ALA A 6 50.66 -9.08 -25.08
N LEU A 7 50.05 -10.23 -24.82
CA LEU A 7 48.75 -10.63 -25.35
C LEU A 7 47.67 -9.75 -24.72
N GLY A 8 47.16 -8.79 -25.48
CA GLY A 8 45.94 -8.07 -25.13
C GLY A 8 44.77 -9.01 -25.18
N LEU A 9 44.28 -9.40 -24.03
CA LEU A 9 43.01 -10.12 -23.90
C LEU A 9 41.89 -9.25 -24.50
N ASP A 10 41.06 -9.83 -25.35
CA ASP A 10 39.93 -9.15 -25.95
C ASP A 10 38.96 -8.71 -24.88
N ARG A 11 38.35 -7.55 -25.07
CA ARG A 11 37.44 -6.90 -24.10
C ARG A 11 36.32 -7.83 -23.65
N SER A 12 35.90 -8.76 -24.49
CA SER A 12 34.91 -9.79 -24.18
C SER A 12 35.44 -10.84 -23.19
N GLU A 13 36.70 -11.22 -23.28
CA GLU A 13 37.35 -12.17 -22.37
C GLU A 13 37.61 -11.53 -21.01
N GLN A 14 37.98 -10.26 -20.96
CA GLN A 14 38.11 -9.51 -19.72
C GLN A 14 36.76 -9.40 -18.97
N LEU A 15 35.67 -9.15 -19.70
CA LEU A 15 34.33 -9.11 -19.11
C LEU A 15 33.86 -10.47 -18.56
N GLN A 16 34.20 -11.56 -19.26
CA GLN A 16 33.92 -12.91 -18.78
C GLN A 16 34.72 -13.26 -17.54
N GLN A 17 35.98 -12.86 -17.50
CA GLN A 17 36.88 -13.12 -16.36
C GLN A 17 36.43 -12.33 -15.14
N LEU A 18 36.01 -11.05 -15.29
CA LEU A 18 35.41 -10.23 -14.23
C LEU A 18 34.09 -10.84 -13.68
N ARG A 19 33.24 -11.33 -14.57
CA ARG A 19 31.99 -12.00 -14.14
C ARG A 19 32.27 -13.29 -13.34
N ARG A 20 33.28 -14.09 -13.71
CA ARG A 20 33.70 -15.28 -12.96
C ARG A 20 34.29 -14.91 -11.58
N GLN A 21 35.08 -13.83 -11.51
CA GLN A 21 35.62 -13.34 -10.25
C GLN A 21 34.53 -12.83 -9.30
N ILE A 22 33.54 -12.08 -9.83
CA ILE A 22 32.40 -11.63 -9.05
C ILE A 22 31.57 -12.81 -8.51
N ALA A 23 31.32 -13.82 -9.34
CA ALA A 23 30.64 -15.04 -8.93
C ALA A 23 31.42 -15.84 -7.86
N ALA A 24 32.74 -15.88 -7.93
CA ALA A 24 33.60 -16.57 -6.94
C ALA A 24 33.64 -15.82 -5.59
N VAL A 25 33.55 -14.48 -5.59
CA VAL A 25 33.53 -13.68 -4.38
C VAL A 25 32.14 -13.75 -3.72
N SER A 26 31.07 -13.78 -4.50
CA SER A 26 29.71 -13.94 -3.97
C SER A 26 29.46 -15.29 -3.27
N GLY A 27 30.24 -16.32 -3.59
CA GLY A 27 30.18 -17.64 -2.95
C GLY A 27 30.92 -17.75 -1.61
N LYS A 28 31.73 -16.76 -1.22
CA LYS A 28 32.60 -16.79 -0.01
C LYS A 28 32.21 -15.81 1.10
N VAL A 29 31.24 -14.94 0.89
CA VAL A 29 30.71 -14.06 1.94
C VAL A 29 29.56 -14.78 2.61
N GLY A 30 29.77 -15.09 3.87
CA GLY A 30 28.93 -15.94 4.70
C GLY A 30 27.45 -15.58 4.74
N VAL A 31 26.70 -16.59 5.09
CA VAL A 31 25.26 -16.66 5.34
C VAL A 31 24.73 -15.45 6.15
N GLY A 32 24.63 -14.31 5.48
CA GLY A 32 23.75 -13.22 5.84
C GLY A 32 22.55 -13.36 4.91
N ARG A 33 21.35 -13.41 5.47
CA ARG A 33 20.07 -13.51 4.75
C ARG A 33 20.06 -12.59 3.53
N SER A 34 20.51 -13.11 2.40
CA SER A 34 20.25 -12.52 1.12
C SER A 34 18.78 -12.76 0.86
N GLY A 35 17.96 -11.71 1.06
CA GLY A 35 16.61 -11.71 0.56
C GLY A 35 16.67 -11.99 -0.92
N ALA A 36 16.37 -13.22 -1.32
CA ALA A 36 16.02 -13.53 -2.68
C ALA A 36 14.93 -12.53 -3.06
N VAL A 37 15.18 -11.71 -4.09
CA VAL A 37 14.10 -10.98 -4.77
C VAL A 37 13.16 -12.09 -5.23
N PRO A 38 11.96 -12.23 -4.65
CA PRO A 38 11.05 -13.26 -5.13
C PRO A 38 10.81 -12.95 -6.59
N ALA A 39 11.01 -13.95 -7.46
CA ALA A 39 10.53 -13.91 -8.82
C ALA A 39 9.09 -13.41 -8.74
N GLN A 40 8.77 -12.41 -9.55
CA GLN A 40 7.45 -11.82 -9.62
C GLN A 40 6.47 -12.98 -9.87
N GLU A 41 5.89 -13.51 -8.79
CA GLU A 41 4.78 -14.43 -8.88
C GLU A 41 3.66 -13.63 -9.52
N VAL A 42 3.34 -13.97 -10.76
CA VAL A 42 2.18 -13.39 -11.46
C VAL A 42 0.97 -13.89 -10.68
N LEU A 43 0.45 -13.05 -9.79
CA LEU A 43 -0.74 -13.36 -9.00
C LEU A 43 -1.88 -13.75 -9.95
N PRO A 44 -2.58 -14.85 -9.71
CA PRO A 44 -3.75 -15.21 -10.50
C PRO A 44 -4.76 -14.07 -10.52
N ALA A 45 -5.53 -13.94 -11.59
CA ALA A 45 -6.39 -12.78 -11.84
C ALA A 45 -7.36 -12.42 -10.70
N GLY A 46 -7.73 -13.38 -9.84
CA GLY A 46 -8.54 -13.16 -8.63
C GLY A 46 -7.77 -12.56 -7.46
N GLU A 47 -6.43 -12.71 -7.41
CA GLU A 47 -5.57 -12.17 -6.35
C GLU A 47 -5.07 -10.75 -6.66
N CYS A 48 -5.37 -10.23 -7.84
CA CYS A 48 -5.01 -8.87 -8.26
C CYS A 48 -5.92 -7.78 -7.67
N LEU A 49 -6.93 -8.14 -6.88
CA LEU A 49 -7.94 -7.23 -6.35
C LEU A 49 -8.04 -7.34 -4.84
N LEU A 50 -8.26 -6.22 -4.19
CA LEU A 50 -8.62 -6.16 -2.77
C LEU A 50 -10.15 -6.09 -2.63
N PRO A 51 -10.71 -6.76 -1.64
CA PRO A 51 -12.14 -6.64 -1.33
C PRO A 51 -12.46 -5.20 -0.90
N VAL A 52 -13.66 -4.76 -1.24
CA VAL A 52 -14.20 -3.47 -0.84
C VAL A 52 -15.47 -3.69 -0.01
N PRO A 53 -15.83 -2.76 0.87
CA PRO A 53 -17.08 -2.86 1.62
C PRO A 53 -18.28 -2.85 0.68
N GLU A 54 -19.38 -3.48 1.09
CA GLU A 54 -20.61 -3.59 0.30
C GLU A 54 -21.11 -2.22 -0.20
N SER A 55 -20.94 -1.18 0.62
CA SER A 55 -21.28 0.21 0.25
C SER A 55 -20.52 0.75 -0.95
N LEU A 56 -19.38 0.17 -1.32
CA LEU A 56 -18.58 0.51 -2.50
C LEU A 56 -18.73 -0.49 -3.63
N ALA A 57 -19.36 -1.64 -3.42
CA ALA A 57 -19.47 -2.69 -4.44
C ALA A 57 -20.15 -2.22 -5.73
N GLY A 58 -21.12 -1.31 -5.63
CA GLY A 58 -21.76 -0.71 -6.80
C GLY A 58 -20.85 0.17 -7.65
N LEU A 59 -19.79 0.74 -7.06
CA LEU A 59 -18.81 1.59 -7.75
C LEU A 59 -17.56 0.83 -8.18
N LEU A 60 -17.18 -0.19 -7.40
CA LEU A 60 -16.01 -1.05 -7.60
C LEU A 60 -16.44 -2.53 -7.58
N PRO A 61 -17.23 -2.96 -8.58
CA PRO A 61 -17.83 -4.30 -8.55
C PRO A 61 -16.78 -5.42 -8.59
N ALA A 62 -15.62 -5.16 -9.17
CA ALA A 62 -14.50 -6.11 -9.19
C ALA A 62 -13.63 -6.02 -7.94
N GLY A 63 -13.75 -4.97 -7.12
CA GLY A 63 -12.84 -4.67 -6.01
C GLY A 63 -11.85 -3.57 -6.33
N LEU A 64 -10.92 -3.32 -5.40
CA LEU A 64 -9.88 -2.31 -5.55
C LEU A 64 -8.60 -2.96 -6.12
N PRO A 65 -8.07 -2.48 -7.26
CA PRO A 65 -6.85 -3.05 -7.85
C PRO A 65 -5.67 -3.00 -6.87
N ARG A 66 -4.89 -4.08 -6.79
CA ARG A 66 -3.63 -4.12 -6.05
C ARG A 66 -2.54 -3.32 -6.77
N GLY A 67 -1.57 -2.85 -6.01
CA GLY A 67 -0.41 -2.16 -6.56
C GLY A 67 -0.70 -0.77 -7.10
N MET A 68 -1.79 -0.15 -6.68
CA MET A 68 -2.17 1.21 -7.09
C MET A 68 -2.08 2.21 -5.94
N VAL A 69 -2.11 3.48 -6.30
CA VAL A 69 -2.29 4.58 -5.35
C VAL A 69 -3.61 5.27 -5.62
N ALA A 70 -4.45 5.34 -4.61
CA ALA A 70 -5.72 6.05 -4.63
C ALA A 70 -5.71 7.21 -3.62
N VAL A 71 -6.41 8.29 -3.93
CA VAL A 71 -6.67 9.39 -3.00
C VAL A 71 -8.12 9.31 -2.54
N LEU A 72 -8.32 9.32 -1.25
CA LEU A 72 -9.63 9.36 -0.61
C LEU A 72 -9.82 10.67 0.15
N SER A 73 -10.83 11.43 -0.24
CA SER A 73 -11.24 12.66 0.45
C SER A 73 -12.63 12.52 1.05
N GLY A 74 -12.87 13.22 2.15
CA GLY A 74 -14.19 13.35 2.79
C GLY A 74 -14.48 12.33 3.86
N ALA A 75 -15.55 11.53 3.73
CA ALA A 75 -16.07 10.68 4.80
C ALA A 75 -15.08 9.60 5.27
N ARG A 76 -14.69 9.67 6.55
CA ARG A 76 -13.72 8.76 7.18
C ARG A 76 -14.21 7.32 7.28
N SER A 77 -15.52 7.09 7.32
CA SER A 77 -16.11 5.76 7.36
C SER A 77 -15.69 4.89 6.17
N VAL A 78 -15.40 5.50 5.02
CA VAL A 78 -14.96 4.78 3.82
C VAL A 78 -13.59 4.13 4.03
N GLN A 79 -12.61 4.85 4.59
CA GLN A 79 -11.29 4.26 4.88
C GLN A 79 -11.37 3.16 5.94
N VAL A 80 -12.24 3.33 6.94
CA VAL A 80 -12.47 2.32 7.98
C VAL A 80 -13.11 1.07 7.37
N GLY A 81 -14.14 1.24 6.53
CA GLY A 81 -14.80 0.14 5.82
C GLY A 81 -13.85 -0.62 4.87
N MET A 82 -12.96 0.10 4.17
CA MET A 82 -11.95 -0.54 3.31
C MET A 82 -10.97 -1.39 4.12
N ALA A 83 -10.49 -0.87 5.26
CA ALA A 83 -9.61 -1.62 6.17
C ALA A 83 -10.34 -2.86 6.73
N ALA A 84 -11.61 -2.71 7.11
CA ALA A 84 -12.43 -3.81 7.59
C ALA A 84 -12.61 -4.89 6.53
N ALA A 85 -12.99 -4.53 5.30
CA ALA A 85 -13.20 -5.50 4.22
C ALA A 85 -11.92 -6.28 3.89
N VAL A 86 -10.76 -5.61 3.83
CA VAL A 86 -9.48 -6.27 3.55
C VAL A 86 -9.06 -7.21 4.67
N THR A 87 -9.17 -6.79 5.94
CA THR A 87 -8.77 -7.63 7.07
C THR A 87 -9.72 -8.81 7.28
N ALA A 88 -11.03 -8.62 7.09
CA ALA A 88 -12.03 -9.68 7.15
C ALA A 88 -11.79 -10.78 6.09
N ALA A 89 -11.23 -10.42 4.94
CA ALA A 89 -10.84 -11.35 3.88
C ALA A 89 -9.44 -11.98 4.10
N GLY A 90 -8.81 -11.73 5.26
CA GLY A 90 -7.50 -12.30 5.61
C GLY A 90 -6.29 -11.49 5.18
N GLY A 91 -6.48 -10.32 4.56
CA GLY A 91 -5.40 -9.41 4.21
C GLY A 91 -4.85 -8.62 5.40
N HIS A 92 -3.67 -8.05 5.24
CA HIS A 92 -3.00 -7.22 6.25
C HIS A 92 -3.10 -5.74 5.90
N VAL A 93 -3.46 -4.92 6.87
CA VAL A 93 -3.66 -3.48 6.68
C VAL A 93 -2.83 -2.67 7.66
N ALA A 94 -2.20 -1.61 7.17
CA ALA A 94 -1.56 -0.60 8.02
C ALA A 94 -2.23 0.76 7.85
N VAL A 95 -2.45 1.47 8.96
CA VAL A 95 -2.98 2.83 8.99
C VAL A 95 -1.92 3.73 9.60
N VAL A 96 -1.43 4.70 8.82
CA VAL A 96 -0.29 5.55 9.16
C VAL A 96 -0.72 7.01 9.19
N GLY A 97 -0.43 7.73 10.26
CA GLY A 97 -0.69 9.16 10.35
C GLY A 97 -2.18 9.55 10.42
N VAL A 98 -3.03 8.64 10.87
CA VAL A 98 -4.47 8.87 11.08
C VAL A 98 -4.78 8.63 12.57
N PRO A 99 -4.51 9.62 13.46
CA PRO A 99 -4.63 9.43 14.91
C PRO A 99 -6.07 9.18 15.37
N ASP A 100 -7.03 9.61 14.60
CA ASP A 100 -8.47 9.47 14.87
C ASP A 100 -9.12 8.31 14.10
N PHE A 101 -8.33 7.29 13.72
CA PHE A 101 -8.86 6.08 13.10
C PHE A 101 -9.71 5.29 14.12
N GLY A 102 -10.99 5.11 13.80
CA GLY A 102 -11.96 4.49 14.69
C GLY A 102 -11.83 2.96 14.73
N LEU A 103 -11.01 2.42 15.66
CA LEU A 103 -10.84 0.97 15.83
C LEU A 103 -12.14 0.26 16.21
N LEU A 104 -12.97 0.87 17.06
CA LEU A 104 -14.27 0.30 17.42
C LEU A 104 -15.17 0.21 16.17
N ALA A 105 -15.23 1.28 15.38
CA ALA A 105 -16.01 1.27 14.15
C ALA A 105 -15.47 0.23 13.14
N ALA A 106 -14.14 0.03 13.07
CA ALA A 106 -13.55 -1.02 12.24
C ALA A 106 -14.02 -2.41 12.70
N ALA A 107 -14.01 -2.69 14.01
CA ALA A 107 -14.49 -3.94 14.58
C ALA A 107 -16.00 -4.15 14.32
N GLU A 108 -16.81 -3.12 14.48
CA GLU A 108 -18.26 -3.16 14.18
C GLU A 108 -18.54 -3.40 12.69
N MET A 109 -17.63 -2.95 11.80
CA MET A 109 -17.69 -3.23 10.36
C MET A 109 -17.08 -4.59 9.97
N GLY A 110 -16.70 -5.42 10.95
CA GLY A 110 -16.20 -6.77 10.74
C GLY A 110 -14.69 -6.89 10.52
N ALA A 111 -13.90 -5.88 10.91
CA ALA A 111 -12.43 -5.95 10.79
C ALA A 111 -11.84 -7.05 11.70
N ASP A 112 -10.88 -7.80 11.17
CA ASP A 112 -9.96 -8.59 11.98
C ASP A 112 -8.84 -7.69 12.49
N LEU A 113 -8.95 -7.27 13.77
CA LEU A 113 -7.99 -6.37 14.39
C LEU A 113 -6.59 -6.99 14.55
N SER A 114 -6.46 -8.32 14.52
CA SER A 114 -5.16 -8.99 14.57
C SER A 114 -4.32 -8.76 13.29
N ARG A 115 -4.98 -8.33 12.20
CA ARG A 115 -4.38 -8.02 10.90
C ARG A 115 -4.31 -6.53 10.60
N LEU A 116 -4.62 -5.70 11.59
CA LEU A 116 -4.66 -4.25 11.46
C LEU A 116 -3.59 -3.61 12.33
N ALA A 117 -2.60 -2.97 11.71
CA ALA A 117 -1.60 -2.16 12.38
C ALA A 117 -1.99 -0.67 12.32
N VAL A 118 -2.01 0.02 13.46
CA VAL A 118 -2.29 1.47 13.51
C VAL A 118 -1.09 2.21 14.08
N ILE A 119 -0.57 3.16 13.29
CA ILE A 119 0.60 3.98 13.62
C ILE A 119 0.14 5.45 13.60
N PRO A 120 -0.47 5.94 14.69
CA PRO A 120 -1.07 7.27 14.71
C PRO A 120 -0.03 8.39 14.58
N ASN A 121 1.18 8.18 15.12
CA ASN A 121 2.27 9.13 15.13
C ASN A 121 3.51 8.57 14.43
N PRO A 122 3.58 8.60 13.09
CA PRO A 122 4.68 8.00 12.31
C PRO A 122 5.97 8.86 12.31
N GLY A 123 6.05 9.90 13.11
CA GLY A 123 7.21 10.77 13.18
C GLY A 123 7.25 11.80 12.05
N THR A 124 8.46 12.22 11.68
CA THR A 124 8.69 13.33 10.74
C THR A 124 8.38 12.93 9.29
N ASP A 125 8.47 11.65 8.96
CA ASP A 125 8.34 11.15 7.60
C ASP A 125 7.32 10.00 7.47
N PRO A 126 6.01 10.32 7.45
CA PRO A 126 4.96 9.32 7.30
C PRO A 126 4.99 8.59 5.95
N VAL A 127 5.53 9.22 4.91
CA VAL A 127 5.62 8.62 3.58
C VAL A 127 6.65 7.49 3.55
N GLU A 128 7.79 7.67 4.25
CA GLU A 128 8.80 6.62 4.36
C GLU A 128 8.28 5.43 5.16
N VAL A 129 7.60 5.69 6.27
CA VAL A 129 6.96 4.64 7.08
C VAL A 129 5.97 3.84 6.24
N ALA A 130 5.10 4.52 5.49
CA ALA A 130 4.16 3.87 4.59
C ALA A 130 4.89 3.05 3.51
N ALA A 131 5.96 3.58 2.92
CA ALA A 131 6.73 2.88 1.90
C ALA A 131 7.37 1.58 2.43
N VAL A 132 7.89 1.58 3.65
CA VAL A 132 8.44 0.37 4.29
C VAL A 132 7.35 -0.67 4.55
N LEU A 133 6.19 -0.24 5.03
CA LEU A 133 5.08 -1.14 5.35
C LEU A 133 4.48 -1.83 4.11
N MET A 134 4.61 -1.23 2.93
CA MET A 134 4.15 -1.86 1.68
C MET A 134 4.82 -3.21 1.39
N ASP A 135 5.94 -3.53 2.01
CA ASP A 135 6.65 -4.81 1.79
C ASP A 135 5.92 -6.01 2.40
N GLY A 136 5.00 -5.77 3.34
CA GLY A 136 4.29 -6.85 4.02
C GLY A 136 2.78 -6.61 4.20
N MET A 137 2.25 -5.50 3.67
CA MET A 137 0.84 -5.16 3.79
C MET A 137 0.14 -5.24 2.43
N ASP A 138 -1.13 -5.62 2.45
CA ASP A 138 -2.00 -5.61 1.26
C ASP A 138 -2.55 -4.21 0.98
N LEU A 139 -2.90 -3.49 2.05
CA LEU A 139 -3.42 -2.14 2.02
C LEU A 139 -2.68 -1.25 3.03
N VAL A 140 -2.24 -0.08 2.59
CA VAL A 140 -1.73 0.97 3.47
C VAL A 140 -2.62 2.20 3.35
N VAL A 141 -3.17 2.68 4.47
CA VAL A 141 -3.89 3.95 4.56
C VAL A 141 -2.93 4.99 5.13
N LEU A 142 -2.65 6.04 4.36
CA LEU A 142 -1.70 7.09 4.73
C LEU A 142 -2.40 8.43 4.89
N GLY A 143 -2.40 8.97 6.10
CA GLY A 143 -2.82 10.33 6.39
C GLY A 143 -1.67 11.32 6.19
N LEU A 144 -1.82 12.26 5.26
CA LEU A 144 -0.79 13.27 5.02
C LEU A 144 -0.88 14.46 5.98
N GLY A 145 -2.03 14.67 6.64
CA GLY A 145 -2.23 15.84 7.54
C GLY A 145 -2.03 17.17 6.82
N GLY A 146 -2.41 17.27 5.55
CA GLY A 146 -2.24 18.47 4.71
C GLY A 146 -0.83 18.66 4.14
N ARG A 147 0.11 17.73 4.35
CA ARG A 147 1.47 17.82 3.82
C ARG A 147 1.49 17.58 2.31
N CYS A 148 2.37 18.28 1.60
CA CYS A 148 2.65 18.05 0.19
C CYS A 148 3.79 17.05 0.04
N VAL A 149 3.64 16.12 -0.89
CA VAL A 149 4.67 15.12 -1.24
C VAL A 149 5.32 15.52 -2.56
N PRO A 150 6.67 15.65 -2.61
CA PRO A 150 7.37 15.96 -3.86
C PRO A 150 7.09 14.93 -4.96
N ALA A 151 6.95 15.38 -6.21
CA ALA A 151 6.59 14.53 -7.34
C ALA A 151 7.53 13.34 -7.57
N THR A 152 8.82 13.53 -7.37
CA THR A 152 9.84 12.49 -7.49
C THR A 152 9.61 11.37 -6.48
N ARG A 153 9.30 11.75 -5.24
CA ARG A 153 9.00 10.82 -4.16
C ARG A 153 7.68 10.10 -4.39
N ALA A 154 6.65 10.83 -4.82
CA ALA A 154 5.37 10.24 -5.15
C ALA A 154 5.49 9.15 -6.22
N ARG A 155 6.29 9.38 -7.27
CA ARG A 155 6.56 8.39 -8.33
C ARG A 155 7.29 7.15 -7.80
N ALA A 156 8.28 7.32 -6.91
CA ALA A 156 9.00 6.20 -6.30
C ALA A 156 8.06 5.30 -5.48
N VAL A 157 7.16 5.90 -4.70
CA VAL A 157 6.17 5.16 -3.91
C VAL A 157 5.15 4.45 -4.82
N VAL A 158 4.69 5.08 -5.90
CA VAL A 158 3.81 4.42 -6.90
C VAL A 158 4.50 3.21 -7.53
N ALA A 159 5.78 3.33 -7.87
CA ALA A 159 6.56 2.20 -8.42
C ALA A 159 6.68 1.07 -7.39
N ARG A 160 6.94 1.40 -6.11
CA ARG A 160 7.01 0.41 -5.03
C ARG A 160 5.67 -0.27 -4.77
N ALA A 161 4.57 0.48 -4.76
CA ALA A 161 3.23 -0.09 -4.62
C ALA A 161 2.95 -1.15 -5.68
N ARG A 162 3.27 -0.84 -6.95
CA ARG A 162 3.14 -1.79 -8.07
C ARG A 162 4.03 -3.01 -7.91
N GLN A 163 5.29 -2.81 -7.52
CA GLN A 163 6.26 -3.90 -7.36
C GLN A 163 5.87 -4.86 -6.24
N ARG A 164 5.26 -4.33 -5.16
CA ARG A 164 4.88 -5.11 -3.98
C ARG A 164 3.44 -5.62 -4.01
N GLY A 165 2.65 -5.20 -4.99
CA GLY A 165 1.22 -5.53 -5.05
C GLY A 165 0.41 -4.92 -3.91
N CYS A 166 0.97 -3.94 -3.19
CA CYS A 166 0.30 -3.27 -2.08
C CYS A 166 -0.45 -2.04 -2.59
N THR A 167 -1.68 -1.86 -2.16
CA THR A 167 -2.46 -0.67 -2.49
C THR A 167 -2.27 0.41 -1.43
N LEU A 168 -1.98 1.64 -1.87
CA LEU A 168 -1.87 2.82 -1.01
C LEU A 168 -3.14 3.68 -1.15
N VAL A 169 -3.83 3.92 -0.05
CA VAL A 169 -4.92 4.89 0.04
C VAL A 169 -4.45 6.11 0.81
N VAL A 170 -4.30 7.22 0.12
CA VAL A 170 -3.88 8.50 0.69
C VAL A 170 -5.09 9.29 1.15
N THR A 171 -5.04 9.80 2.37
CA THR A 171 -6.09 10.64 2.97
C THR A 171 -5.50 11.96 3.49
N GLN A 172 -6.36 12.94 3.74
CA GLN A 172 -5.98 14.24 4.32
C GLN A 172 -4.91 14.99 3.50
N GLY A 173 -4.93 14.84 2.19
CA GLY A 173 -4.00 15.48 1.27
C GLY A 173 -4.20 15.01 -0.15
N ASP A 174 -3.29 15.40 -1.05
CA ASP A 174 -3.30 15.01 -2.44
C ASP A 174 -2.04 14.21 -2.81
N TRP A 175 -2.14 13.40 -3.86
CA TRP A 175 -1.05 12.58 -4.34
C TRP A 175 -0.90 12.72 -5.85
N GLN A 176 0.27 13.17 -6.28
CA GLN A 176 0.56 13.29 -7.70
C GLN A 176 0.77 11.91 -8.33
N GLY A 177 0.07 11.62 -9.43
CA GLY A 177 0.13 10.34 -10.10
C GLY A 177 -0.75 9.25 -9.46
N ALA A 178 -1.71 9.62 -8.61
CA ALA A 178 -2.74 8.70 -8.14
C ALA A 178 -3.55 8.15 -9.33
N SER A 179 -3.78 6.84 -9.32
CA SER A 179 -4.54 6.15 -10.38
C SER A 179 -6.05 6.31 -10.22
N MET A 180 -6.50 6.67 -9.01
CA MET A 180 -7.91 6.81 -8.66
C MET A 180 -8.08 7.92 -7.62
N ARG A 181 -9.17 8.65 -7.73
CA ARG A 181 -9.60 9.64 -6.74
C ARG A 181 -11.02 9.34 -6.30
N MET A 182 -11.22 9.24 -5.00
CA MET A 182 -12.52 9.00 -4.37
C MET A 182 -12.92 10.21 -3.55
N ASP A 183 -14.07 10.79 -3.83
CA ASP A 183 -14.65 11.88 -3.04
C ASP A 183 -15.89 11.35 -2.33
N ALA A 184 -15.80 11.17 -1.01
CA ALA A 184 -16.81 10.59 -0.16
C ALA A 184 -17.51 11.67 0.67
N ARG A 185 -18.84 11.77 0.57
CA ARG A 185 -19.64 12.76 1.32
C ARG A 185 -20.74 12.10 2.09
N VAL A 186 -20.85 12.46 3.36
CA VAL A 186 -22.01 12.07 4.17
C VAL A 186 -23.26 12.78 3.63
N ARG A 187 -24.30 11.99 3.36
CA ARG A 187 -25.60 12.47 2.86
C ARG A 187 -26.65 12.54 3.96
N GLY A 188 -26.54 11.68 4.95
CA GLY A 188 -27.49 11.59 6.03
C GLY A 188 -27.12 10.54 7.05
N TYR A 189 -27.92 10.49 8.11
CA TYR A 189 -27.82 9.52 9.18
C TYR A 189 -29.17 8.87 9.37
N GLN A 190 -29.21 7.56 9.52
CA GLN A 190 -30.39 6.86 10.01
C GLN A 190 -30.25 6.67 11.52
N VAL A 191 -31.31 7.02 12.25
CA VAL A 191 -31.34 6.91 13.70
C VAL A 191 -32.33 5.82 14.06
N THR A 192 -31.92 4.87 14.89
CA THR A 192 -32.86 3.93 15.48
C THR A 192 -33.71 4.68 16.51
N ALA A 193 -35.01 4.66 16.29
CA ALA A 193 -35.97 5.22 17.25
C ALA A 193 -36.00 4.34 18.49
N ALA A 194 -35.31 4.76 19.55
CA ALA A 194 -35.53 4.25 20.89
C ALA A 194 -36.19 5.38 21.75
N PRO A 195 -37.14 5.10 22.62
CA PRO A 195 -37.72 6.12 23.47
C PRO A 195 -36.64 6.78 24.32
N GLY A 196 -36.37 8.05 24.08
CA GLY A 196 -35.49 8.89 24.90
C GLY A 196 -34.12 9.24 24.30
N PHE A 197 -33.44 8.37 23.55
CA PHE A 197 -32.12 8.64 22.94
C PHE A 197 -31.97 7.87 21.62
N GLY A 198 -31.99 8.58 20.48
CA GLY A 198 -31.72 7.98 19.20
C GLY A 198 -30.20 7.65 19.04
N ARG A 199 -29.88 6.42 18.68
CA ARG A 199 -28.52 6.04 18.25
C ARG A 199 -28.44 6.14 16.73
N ILE A 200 -27.33 6.67 16.22
CA ILE A 200 -27.04 6.58 14.78
C ILE A 200 -26.80 5.09 14.46
N ALA A 201 -27.68 4.52 13.64
CA ALA A 201 -27.59 3.13 13.20
C ALA A 201 -26.82 3.00 11.87
N GLU A 202 -26.98 4.02 11.00
CA GLU A 202 -26.39 3.98 9.67
C GLU A 202 -25.93 5.38 9.25
N VAL A 203 -24.80 5.43 8.54
CA VAL A 203 -24.28 6.65 7.91
C VAL A 203 -24.40 6.49 6.41
N GLN A 204 -25.22 7.29 5.77
CA GLN A 204 -25.37 7.29 4.32
C GLN A 204 -24.25 8.11 3.68
N VAL A 205 -23.43 7.46 2.85
CA VAL A 205 -22.28 8.07 2.19
C VAL A 205 -22.47 7.97 0.68
N SER A 206 -22.28 9.08 -0.04
CA SER A 206 -22.11 9.06 -1.48
C SER A 206 -20.64 9.14 -1.84
N VAL A 207 -20.19 8.27 -2.72
CA VAL A 207 -18.79 8.27 -3.22
C VAL A 207 -18.80 8.55 -4.71
N ARG A 208 -17.89 9.41 -5.17
CA ARG A 208 -17.63 9.68 -6.58
C ARG A 208 -16.22 9.26 -6.92
N LEU A 209 -16.06 8.55 -8.04
CA LEU A 209 -14.76 8.18 -8.60
C LEU A 209 -14.37 9.16 -9.70
N ARG A 210 -13.08 9.47 -9.77
CA ARG A 210 -12.45 10.24 -10.85
C ARG A 210 -11.13 9.60 -11.25
#